data_33ca4120a5dce18a4d3b2bca31e21c03
#
_entry.id   33ca4120a5dce18a4d3b2bca31e21c03
#
_cell.length_a   1.000
_cell.length_b   1.000
_cell.length_c   1.000
_cell.angle_alpha   90.00
_cell.angle_beta   90.00
_cell.angle_gamma   90.00
#
_symmetry.space_group_name_H-M   'P 1'
#
loop_
_entity.id
_entity.type
_entity.pdbx_description
1 polymer ?
#
loop_
_entity_poly.entity_id
_entity_poly.type
_entity_poly.pdbx_seq_one_letter_code
_entity_poly.pdbx_strand_id
1 'polypeptide(L)'
;ETNLPFFKKFLPIGENKLIIVILNINLLLILLLLFLVSRTLVKTYIEQKRGIWGARLKTKLTITLVLISIIPSFTLYVLSGGFFQISMDKWFGQKIEDTLDDALEFSRFYYEDLFQRHERVGAIIANEIKKKRLLDDPKGLAAYVQKNTTSRIPEYFTIYDDSGHLLQSARRLTPEIEKKFSALARSSLKDNKIRAIEPLKKGELILSGLQIANETGEFRAMLFIGEEIEIAG
;
A
#
# COMPACT_ATOMS: atom_id res chain seq x y z
N GLU A 1 21.86 -9.84 2.96
CA GLU A 1 22.62 -9.13 4.03
C GLU A 1 24.05 -9.65 4.02
N THR A 2 24.91 -9.04 3.23
CA THR A 2 26.36 -9.28 3.31
C THR A 2 26.89 -8.47 4.48
N ASN A 3 26.86 -9.07 5.68
CA ASN A 3 27.57 -8.55 6.84
C ASN A 3 29.08 -8.66 6.56
N LEU A 4 29.67 -7.58 6.11
CA LEU A 4 31.12 -7.40 6.08
C LEU A 4 31.54 -6.56 7.30
N PRO A 5 31.75 -7.15 8.48
CA PRO A 5 32.06 -6.43 9.71
C PRO A 5 33.39 -5.67 9.64
N PHE A 6 34.28 -6.04 8.71
CA PHE A 6 35.59 -5.41 8.53
C PHE A 6 35.49 -3.98 8.00
N PHE A 7 34.52 -3.69 7.09
CA PHE A 7 34.37 -2.35 6.52
C PHE A 7 33.67 -1.36 7.46
N LYS A 8 32.76 -1.83 8.34
CA LYS A 8 32.10 -0.97 9.35
C LYS A 8 33.06 -0.36 10.36
N LYS A 9 34.19 -1.01 10.63
CA LYS A 9 35.20 -0.55 11.60
C LYS A 9 36.12 0.56 11.05
N PHE A 10 36.30 0.60 9.72
CA PHE A 10 37.18 1.56 9.06
C PHE A 10 36.45 2.80 8.50
N LEU A 11 35.15 2.69 8.21
CA LEU A 11 34.36 3.78 7.64
C LEU A 11 33.00 3.84 8.37
N PRO A 12 32.85 4.70 9.38
CA PRO A 12 31.57 4.92 10.06
C PRO A 12 30.64 5.82 9.20
N ILE A 13 30.41 5.41 7.98
CA ILE A 13 29.57 6.15 7.03
C ILE A 13 28.30 5.33 6.84
N GLY A 14 27.13 5.95 7.01
CA GLY A 14 25.84 5.28 6.77
C GLY A 14 25.82 4.62 5.39
N GLU A 15 25.16 3.48 5.26
CA GLU A 15 25.24 2.59 4.10
C GLU A 15 25.14 3.28 2.74
N ASN A 16 24.25 4.29 2.62
CA ASN A 16 24.11 5.08 1.40
C ASN A 16 25.32 5.96 1.06
N LYS A 17 26.02 6.48 2.08
CA LYS A 17 27.21 7.32 1.87
C LYS A 17 28.43 6.50 1.41
N LEU A 18 28.52 5.27 1.84
CA LEU A 18 29.61 4.36 1.45
C LEU A 18 29.50 4.01 -0.05
N ILE A 19 28.30 3.76 -0.55
CA ILE A 19 28.03 3.53 -1.98
C ILE A 19 28.45 4.75 -2.81
N ILE A 20 28.10 5.95 -2.37
CA ILE A 20 28.43 7.20 -3.05
C ILE A 20 29.96 7.41 -3.09
N VAL A 21 30.67 7.12 -2.01
CA VAL A 21 32.14 7.23 -1.94
C VAL A 21 32.80 6.24 -2.91
N ILE A 22 32.37 4.99 -2.93
CA ILE A 22 32.89 3.96 -3.85
C ILE A 22 32.65 4.37 -5.31
N LEU A 23 31.44 4.86 -5.60
CA LEU A 23 31.08 5.32 -6.95
C LEU A 23 31.94 6.50 -7.40
N ASN A 24 32.21 7.48 -6.52
CA ASN A 24 33.08 8.61 -6.82
C ASN A 24 34.54 8.20 -7.03
N ILE A 25 35.07 7.26 -6.21
CA ILE A 25 36.42 6.73 -6.39
C ILE A 25 36.52 6.00 -7.73
N ASN A 26 35.53 5.21 -8.09
CA ASN A 26 35.50 4.49 -9.37
C ASN A 26 35.45 5.46 -10.56
N LEU A 27 34.60 6.49 -10.46
CA LEU A 27 34.54 7.58 -11.46
C LEU A 27 35.89 8.29 -11.62
N LEU A 28 36.56 8.61 -10.51
CA LEU A 28 37.88 9.23 -10.53
C LEU A 28 38.93 8.33 -11.22
N LEU A 29 38.93 7.04 -10.92
CA LEU A 29 39.81 6.07 -11.56
C LEU A 29 39.56 5.96 -13.06
N ILE A 30 38.30 5.96 -13.51
CA ILE A 30 37.94 5.95 -14.93
C ILE A 30 38.45 7.21 -15.61
N LEU A 31 38.25 8.39 -15.02
CA LEU A 31 38.78 9.66 -15.55
C LEU A 31 40.28 9.68 -15.64
N LEU A 32 40.99 9.18 -14.61
CA LEU A 32 42.45 9.04 -14.61
C LEU A 32 42.94 8.13 -15.73
N LEU A 33 42.29 6.99 -15.90
CA LEU A 33 42.62 6.01 -16.96
C LEU A 33 42.39 6.63 -18.32
N LEU A 34 41.27 7.31 -18.55
CA LEU A 34 40.97 8.00 -19.78
C LEU A 34 41.98 9.07 -20.11
N PHE A 35 42.42 9.84 -19.11
CA PHE A 35 43.50 10.86 -19.24
C PHE A 35 44.81 10.22 -19.65
N LEU A 36 45.24 9.13 -19.01
CA LEU A 36 46.50 8.44 -19.31
C LEU A 36 46.47 7.83 -20.74
N VAL A 37 45.36 7.23 -21.12
CA VAL A 37 45.17 6.66 -22.50
C VAL A 37 45.25 7.79 -23.53
N SER A 38 44.49 8.89 -23.31
CA SER A 38 44.49 10.05 -24.22
C SER A 38 45.88 10.67 -24.37
N ARG A 39 46.58 10.85 -23.25
CA ARG A 39 47.94 11.34 -23.25
C ARG A 39 48.87 10.44 -24.06
N THR A 40 48.78 9.13 -23.90
CA THR A 40 49.59 8.14 -24.63
C THR A 40 49.29 8.17 -26.13
N LEU A 41 48.02 8.24 -26.51
CA LEU A 41 47.58 8.31 -27.91
C LEU A 41 48.10 9.61 -28.59
N VAL A 42 47.93 10.78 -27.93
CA VAL A 42 48.43 12.08 -28.41
C VAL A 42 49.94 12.06 -28.61
N LYS A 43 50.69 11.56 -27.59
CA LYS A 43 52.14 11.41 -27.68
C LYS A 43 52.54 10.55 -28.89
N THR A 44 51.92 9.39 -29.04
CA THR A 44 52.22 8.47 -30.14
C THR A 44 51.87 9.06 -31.50
N TYR A 45 50.77 9.81 -31.62
CA TYR A 45 50.40 10.54 -32.82
C TYR A 45 51.43 11.63 -33.23
N ILE A 46 51.90 12.41 -32.25
CA ILE A 46 52.91 13.43 -32.47
C ILE A 46 54.27 12.82 -32.90
N GLU A 47 54.70 11.74 -32.27
CA GLU A 47 55.93 10.98 -32.61
C GLU A 47 55.84 10.46 -34.06
N GLN A 48 54.69 9.96 -34.50
CA GLN A 48 54.45 9.53 -35.87
C GLN A 48 54.62 10.69 -36.89
N LYS A 49 54.11 11.89 -36.56
CA LYS A 49 54.17 13.05 -37.44
C LYS A 49 55.59 13.58 -37.59
N ARG A 50 56.46 13.32 -36.60
CA ARG A 50 57.88 13.72 -36.60
C ARG A 50 58.80 12.74 -37.37
N GLY A 51 58.26 11.72 -38.00
CA GLY A 51 59.03 10.80 -38.87
C GLY A 51 60.03 9.89 -38.12
N ILE A 52 59.85 9.70 -36.83
CA ILE A 52 60.75 8.86 -36.00
C ILE A 52 60.66 7.41 -36.48
N TRP A 53 61.84 6.80 -36.70
CA TRP A 53 61.94 5.41 -37.13
C TRP A 53 61.21 4.45 -36.14
N GLY A 54 60.33 3.56 -36.65
CA GLY A 54 59.53 2.68 -35.80
C GLY A 54 58.23 3.27 -35.25
N ALA A 55 57.98 4.60 -35.30
CA ALA A 55 56.76 5.22 -34.79
C ALA A 55 55.47 4.67 -35.47
N ARG A 56 55.55 4.37 -36.76
CA ARG A 56 54.41 3.80 -37.51
C ARG A 56 54.00 2.39 -37.02
N LEU A 57 54.99 1.52 -36.65
CA LEU A 57 54.73 0.22 -36.09
C LEU A 57 54.16 0.30 -34.69
N LYS A 58 54.73 1.17 -33.88
CA LYS A 58 54.28 1.44 -32.50
C LYS A 58 52.81 1.95 -32.50
N THR A 59 52.48 2.89 -33.39
CA THR A 59 51.11 3.43 -33.54
C THR A 59 50.14 2.33 -33.95
N LYS A 60 50.48 1.53 -34.94
CA LYS A 60 49.65 0.41 -35.40
C LYS A 60 49.38 -0.58 -34.29
N LEU A 61 50.39 -0.97 -33.53
CA LEU A 61 50.30 -1.93 -32.45
C LEU A 61 49.47 -1.35 -31.29
N THR A 62 49.66 -0.06 -30.94
CA THR A 62 48.87 0.60 -29.90
C THR A 62 47.39 0.69 -30.28
N ILE A 63 47.06 1.10 -31.52
CA ILE A 63 45.68 1.20 -31.97
C ILE A 63 45.01 -0.19 -31.98
N THR A 64 45.72 -1.21 -32.47
CA THR A 64 45.20 -2.58 -32.50
C THR A 64 44.91 -3.09 -31.07
N LEU A 65 45.81 -2.85 -30.11
CA LEU A 65 45.63 -3.26 -28.74
C LEU A 65 44.43 -2.56 -28.07
N VAL A 66 44.29 -1.25 -28.32
CA VAL A 66 43.14 -0.44 -27.85
C VAL A 66 41.83 -0.96 -28.41
N LEU A 67 41.78 -1.24 -29.73
CA LEU A 67 40.58 -1.76 -30.38
C LEU A 67 40.21 -3.15 -29.83
N ILE A 68 41.17 -4.05 -29.67
CA ILE A 68 40.95 -5.40 -29.10
C ILE A 68 40.39 -5.30 -27.67
N SER A 69 40.77 -4.26 -26.90
CA SER A 69 40.26 -4.05 -25.53
C SER A 69 38.87 -3.40 -25.51
N ILE A 70 38.63 -2.41 -26.38
CA ILE A 70 37.38 -1.62 -26.38
C ILE A 70 36.21 -2.43 -26.94
N ILE A 71 36.42 -3.20 -28.03
CA ILE A 71 35.33 -3.93 -28.69
C ILE A 71 34.64 -4.91 -27.73
N PRO A 72 35.34 -5.83 -27.04
CA PRO A 72 34.68 -6.75 -26.10
C PRO A 72 34.05 -6.01 -24.92
N SER A 73 34.70 -4.96 -24.38
CA SER A 73 34.18 -4.18 -23.26
C SER A 73 32.87 -3.47 -23.62
N PHE A 74 32.81 -2.89 -24.80
CA PHE A 74 31.62 -2.23 -25.31
C PHE A 74 30.47 -3.24 -25.53
N THR A 75 30.80 -4.39 -26.12
CA THR A 75 29.84 -5.47 -26.32
C THR A 75 29.26 -5.98 -25.01
N LEU A 76 30.10 -6.21 -24.01
CA LEU A 76 29.67 -6.61 -22.67
C LEU A 76 28.80 -5.53 -21.99
N TYR A 77 29.14 -4.26 -22.17
CA TYR A 77 28.35 -3.15 -21.62
C TYR A 77 26.93 -3.13 -22.19
N VAL A 78 26.80 -3.25 -23.53
CA VAL A 78 25.50 -3.25 -24.20
C VAL A 78 24.67 -4.49 -23.79
N LEU A 79 25.29 -5.66 -23.77
CA LEU A 79 24.61 -6.89 -23.34
C LEU A 79 24.20 -6.84 -21.87
N SER A 80 25.05 -6.31 -20.99
CA SER A 80 24.76 -6.15 -19.56
C SER A 80 23.61 -5.18 -19.33
N GLY A 81 23.57 -4.06 -20.04
CA GLY A 81 22.48 -3.09 -19.96
C GLY A 81 21.13 -3.69 -20.36
N GLY A 82 21.09 -4.40 -21.48
CA GLY A 82 19.89 -5.09 -21.93
C GLY A 82 19.43 -6.20 -20.99
N PHE A 83 20.36 -7.00 -20.47
CA PHE A 83 20.06 -8.05 -19.50
C PHE A 83 19.52 -7.46 -18.19
N PHE A 84 20.13 -6.38 -17.71
CA PHE A 84 19.70 -5.72 -16.48
C PHE A 84 18.27 -5.17 -16.61
N GLN A 85 17.96 -4.51 -17.73
CA GLN A 85 16.63 -3.96 -17.99
C GLN A 85 15.56 -5.06 -18.02
N ILE A 86 15.80 -6.14 -18.76
CA ILE A 86 14.88 -7.29 -18.84
C ILE A 86 14.70 -7.95 -17.47
N SER A 87 15.79 -8.07 -16.68
CA SER A 87 15.74 -8.66 -15.36
C SER A 87 14.99 -7.80 -14.36
N MET A 88 15.18 -6.49 -14.42
CA MET A 88 14.45 -5.53 -13.57
C MET A 88 12.96 -5.55 -13.87
N ASP A 89 12.58 -5.46 -15.15
CA ASP A 89 11.16 -5.46 -15.55
C ASP A 89 10.44 -6.75 -15.15
N LYS A 90 11.08 -7.90 -15.31
CA LYS A 90 10.51 -9.19 -14.90
C LYS A 90 10.48 -9.39 -13.39
N TRP A 91 11.54 -9.00 -12.69
CA TRP A 91 11.64 -9.28 -11.25
C TRP A 91 10.83 -8.30 -10.40
N PHE A 92 10.87 -7.01 -10.74
CA PHE A 92 10.15 -5.98 -9.99
C PHE A 92 8.68 -5.89 -10.41
N GLY A 93 8.39 -5.99 -11.71
CA GLY A 93 7.02 -5.94 -12.21
C GLY A 93 6.15 -7.04 -11.60
N GLN A 94 6.55 -8.30 -11.74
CA GLN A 94 5.81 -9.44 -11.20
C GLN A 94 5.69 -9.39 -9.68
N LYS A 95 6.77 -9.08 -8.97
CA LYS A 95 6.73 -9.08 -7.51
C LYS A 95 5.87 -7.96 -6.91
N ILE A 96 5.81 -6.81 -7.57
CA ILE A 96 4.92 -5.71 -7.15
C ILE A 96 3.47 -6.08 -7.44
N GLU A 97 3.18 -6.65 -8.60
CA GLU A 97 1.86 -7.09 -9.01
C GLU A 97 1.31 -8.17 -8.06
N ASP A 98 2.09 -9.23 -7.81
CA ASP A 98 1.74 -10.29 -6.85
C ASP A 98 1.50 -9.73 -5.43
N THR A 99 2.37 -8.82 -4.95
CA THR A 99 2.20 -8.22 -3.62
C THR A 99 0.97 -7.33 -3.53
N LEU A 100 0.63 -6.63 -4.62
CA LEU A 100 -0.56 -5.80 -4.67
C LEU A 100 -1.83 -6.65 -4.70
N ASP A 101 -1.83 -7.73 -5.46
CA ASP A 101 -2.95 -8.68 -5.53
C ASP A 101 -3.18 -9.36 -4.18
N ASP A 102 -2.12 -9.83 -3.51
CA ASP A 102 -2.19 -10.38 -2.15
C ASP A 102 -2.75 -9.36 -1.15
N ALA A 103 -2.34 -8.09 -1.24
CA ALA A 103 -2.85 -7.03 -0.38
C ALA A 103 -4.33 -6.73 -0.63
N LEU A 104 -4.77 -6.75 -1.89
CA LEU A 104 -6.17 -6.57 -2.26
C LEU A 104 -7.03 -7.77 -1.79
N GLU A 105 -6.54 -9.00 -1.92
CA GLU A 105 -7.23 -10.19 -1.43
C GLU A 105 -7.37 -10.17 0.09
N PHE A 106 -6.29 -9.83 0.80
CA PHE A 106 -6.32 -9.65 2.26
C PHE A 106 -7.32 -8.57 2.68
N SER A 107 -7.34 -7.43 1.98
CA SER A 107 -8.28 -6.35 2.24
C SER A 107 -9.73 -6.80 2.06
N ARG A 108 -10.04 -7.50 0.96
CA ARG A 108 -11.37 -8.06 0.72
C ARG A 108 -11.80 -9.05 1.80
N PHE A 109 -10.89 -9.94 2.20
CA PHE A 109 -11.14 -10.90 3.28
C PHE A 109 -11.42 -10.19 4.61
N TYR A 110 -10.65 -9.17 4.93
CA TYR A 110 -10.80 -8.39 6.16
C TYR A 110 -12.18 -7.69 6.22
N TYR A 111 -12.58 -7.01 5.14
CA TYR A 111 -13.90 -6.36 5.10
C TYR A 111 -15.05 -7.38 5.14
N GLU A 112 -14.92 -8.50 4.45
CA GLU A 112 -15.94 -9.55 4.48
C GLU A 112 -16.11 -10.13 5.90
N ASP A 113 -15.01 -10.39 6.62
CA ASP A 113 -15.07 -10.86 8.02
C ASP A 113 -15.74 -9.83 8.93
N LEU A 114 -15.44 -8.53 8.75
CA LEU A 114 -16.11 -7.46 9.49
C LEU A 114 -17.61 -7.44 9.22
N PHE A 115 -18.01 -7.48 7.96
CA PHE A 115 -19.42 -7.49 7.61
C PHE A 115 -20.14 -8.71 8.19
N GLN A 116 -19.55 -9.90 8.09
CA GLN A 116 -20.13 -11.12 8.68
C GLN A 116 -20.22 -11.04 10.19
N ARG A 117 -19.26 -10.42 10.86
CA ARG A 117 -19.28 -10.19 12.30
C ARG A 117 -20.42 -9.23 12.68
N HIS A 118 -20.53 -8.10 11.98
CA HIS A 118 -21.62 -7.15 12.19
C HIS A 118 -22.99 -7.79 11.95
N GLU A 119 -23.15 -8.57 10.88
CA GLU A 119 -24.40 -9.26 10.58
C GLU A 119 -24.78 -10.28 11.67
N ARG A 120 -23.83 -11.08 12.15
CA ARG A 120 -24.08 -12.04 13.26
C ARG A 120 -24.51 -11.33 14.53
N VAL A 121 -23.79 -10.29 14.93
CA VAL A 121 -24.14 -9.50 16.12
C VAL A 121 -25.49 -8.82 15.92
N GLY A 122 -25.69 -8.20 14.76
CA GLY A 122 -26.95 -7.53 14.41
C GLY A 122 -28.15 -8.46 14.42
N ALA A 123 -28.02 -9.66 13.88
CA ALA A 123 -29.09 -10.64 13.89
C ALA A 123 -29.49 -11.06 15.32
N ILE A 124 -28.52 -11.24 16.22
CA ILE A 124 -28.79 -11.53 17.64
C ILE A 124 -29.56 -10.39 18.28
N ILE A 125 -29.10 -9.16 18.10
CA ILE A 125 -29.72 -7.95 18.65
C ILE A 125 -31.12 -7.73 18.08
N ALA A 126 -31.27 -7.81 16.76
CA ALA A 126 -32.57 -7.65 16.08
C ALA A 126 -33.61 -8.67 16.60
N ASN A 127 -33.18 -9.92 16.78
CA ASN A 127 -34.04 -10.98 17.31
C ASN A 127 -34.42 -10.72 18.79
N GLU A 128 -33.51 -10.24 19.61
CA GLU A 128 -33.84 -9.87 21.01
C GLU A 128 -34.78 -8.68 21.09
N ILE A 129 -34.58 -7.65 20.26
CA ILE A 129 -35.48 -6.47 20.18
C ILE A 129 -36.89 -6.91 19.78
N LYS A 130 -36.98 -7.77 18.77
CA LYS A 130 -38.24 -8.37 18.32
C LYS A 130 -38.91 -9.17 19.43
N LYS A 131 -38.20 -10.13 20.04
CA LYS A 131 -38.73 -11.03 21.05
C LYS A 131 -39.25 -10.30 22.30
N LYS A 132 -38.58 -9.23 22.70
CA LYS A 132 -38.94 -8.43 23.86
C LYS A 132 -39.89 -7.26 23.53
N ARG A 133 -40.31 -7.11 22.27
CA ARG A 133 -41.15 -6.00 21.72
C ARG A 133 -40.61 -4.62 22.11
N LEU A 134 -39.28 -4.43 22.13
CA LEU A 134 -38.66 -3.21 22.61
C LEU A 134 -38.92 -1.98 21.70
N LEU A 135 -39.35 -2.17 20.46
CA LEU A 135 -39.75 -1.06 19.59
C LEU A 135 -41.02 -0.35 20.06
N ASP A 136 -41.86 -1.05 20.81
CA ASP A 136 -43.10 -0.49 21.37
C ASP A 136 -42.88 0.13 22.77
N ASP A 137 -41.70 -0.07 23.39
CA ASP A 137 -41.28 0.49 24.67
C ASP A 137 -39.97 1.30 24.55
N PRO A 138 -40.05 2.63 24.30
CA PRO A 138 -38.86 3.47 24.15
C PRO A 138 -37.92 3.47 25.37
N LYS A 139 -38.44 3.34 26.59
CA LYS A 139 -37.63 3.28 27.79
C LYS A 139 -36.90 1.94 27.92
N GLY A 140 -37.60 0.86 27.62
CA GLY A 140 -37.00 -0.48 27.56
C GLY A 140 -35.92 -0.59 26.47
N LEU A 141 -36.17 0.00 25.29
CA LEU A 141 -35.18 0.06 24.22
C LEU A 141 -33.92 0.83 24.63
N ALA A 142 -34.08 2.01 25.24
CA ALA A 142 -32.96 2.81 25.71
C ALA A 142 -32.15 2.06 26.77
N ALA A 143 -32.77 1.42 27.74
CA ALA A 143 -32.11 0.63 28.77
C ALA A 143 -31.39 -0.59 28.17
N TYR A 144 -32.00 -1.25 27.18
CA TYR A 144 -31.39 -2.35 26.44
C TYR A 144 -30.12 -1.93 25.68
N VAL A 145 -30.20 -0.85 24.92
CA VAL A 145 -29.08 -0.28 24.19
C VAL A 145 -27.94 0.08 25.14
N GLN A 146 -28.23 0.80 26.21
CA GLN A 146 -27.24 1.22 27.20
C GLN A 146 -26.56 0.03 27.89
N LYS A 147 -27.32 -1.00 28.24
CA LYS A 147 -26.78 -2.22 28.89
C LYS A 147 -25.85 -3.00 27.97
N ASN A 148 -26.12 -3.04 26.69
CA ASN A 148 -25.36 -3.85 25.72
C ASN A 148 -24.16 -3.12 25.11
N THR A 149 -24.01 -1.82 25.37
CA THR A 149 -22.88 -1.01 24.86
C THR A 149 -21.54 -1.38 25.50
N THR A 150 -21.51 -2.15 26.60
CA THR A 150 -20.33 -2.21 27.50
C THR A 150 -19.30 -3.28 27.17
N SER A 151 -19.51 -4.28 26.30
CA SER A 151 -18.49 -5.33 26.21
C SER A 151 -18.33 -6.17 24.93
N ARG A 152 -19.17 -6.10 23.92
CA ARG A 152 -19.03 -6.97 22.73
C ARG A 152 -19.59 -6.41 21.43
N ILE A 153 -20.07 -5.16 21.42
CA ILE A 153 -20.74 -4.57 20.27
C ILE A 153 -19.76 -3.67 19.53
N PRO A 154 -19.78 -3.68 18.20
CA PRO A 154 -19.05 -2.74 17.37
C PRO A 154 -19.27 -1.29 17.83
N GLU A 155 -18.37 -0.40 17.48
CA GLU A 155 -18.29 0.96 18.01
C GLU A 155 -19.59 1.76 17.91
N TYR A 156 -20.32 1.54 16.81
CA TYR A 156 -21.61 2.18 16.56
C TYR A 156 -22.73 1.15 16.50
N PHE A 157 -23.77 1.42 17.26
CA PHE A 157 -25.02 0.66 17.28
C PHE A 157 -26.18 1.63 17.31
N THR A 158 -26.95 1.69 16.23
CA THR A 158 -28.01 2.68 16.06
C THR A 158 -29.26 2.03 15.50
N ILE A 159 -30.43 2.52 15.91
CA ILE A 159 -31.73 2.05 15.45
C ILE A 159 -32.49 3.22 14.88
N TYR A 160 -32.98 3.08 13.66
CA TYR A 160 -33.79 4.06 12.93
C TYR A 160 -35.19 3.48 12.68
N ASP A 161 -36.19 4.34 12.68
CA ASP A 161 -37.55 3.97 12.31
C ASP A 161 -37.71 3.80 10.78
N ASP A 162 -38.92 3.49 10.36
CA ASP A 162 -39.32 3.34 8.96
C ASP A 162 -39.30 4.66 8.16
N SER A 163 -39.20 5.78 8.84
CA SER A 163 -39.09 7.11 8.25
C SER A 163 -37.64 7.61 8.23
N GLY A 164 -36.69 6.83 8.75
CA GLY A 164 -35.27 7.18 8.83
C GLY A 164 -34.94 8.16 9.95
N HIS A 165 -35.78 8.24 11.00
CA HIS A 165 -35.46 9.00 12.21
C HIS A 165 -34.74 8.11 13.21
N LEU A 166 -33.76 8.68 13.90
CA LEU A 166 -33.01 7.98 14.94
C LEU A 166 -33.92 7.70 16.15
N LEU A 167 -34.16 6.43 16.43
CA LEU A 167 -34.87 6.00 17.64
C LEU A 167 -33.93 5.94 18.82
N GLN A 168 -32.77 5.30 18.66
CA GLN A 168 -31.78 5.12 19.73
C GLN A 168 -30.38 4.91 19.18
N SER A 169 -29.37 5.37 19.93
CA SER A 169 -27.96 5.14 19.62
C SER A 169 -27.21 4.74 20.89
N ALA A 170 -26.32 3.79 20.77
CA ALA A 170 -25.46 3.33 21.87
C ALA A 170 -24.38 4.36 22.22
N ARG A 171 -23.97 5.18 21.24
CA ARG A 171 -22.95 6.21 21.40
C ARG A 171 -23.43 7.50 20.78
N ARG A 172 -22.92 8.61 21.28
CA ARG A 172 -23.20 9.91 20.67
C ARG A 172 -22.53 9.98 19.29
N LEU A 173 -23.35 10.13 18.27
CA LEU A 173 -22.87 10.26 16.91
C LEU A 173 -22.28 11.65 16.66
N THR A 174 -21.20 11.72 15.91
CA THR A 174 -20.76 13.01 15.37
C THR A 174 -21.72 13.45 14.25
N PRO A 175 -21.88 14.75 13.98
CA PRO A 175 -22.79 15.24 12.93
C PRO A 175 -22.50 14.64 11.55
N GLU A 176 -21.23 14.33 11.27
CA GLU A 176 -20.80 13.70 10.02
C GLU A 176 -21.31 12.26 9.91
N ILE A 177 -21.11 11.49 10.97
CA ILE A 177 -21.53 10.08 11.05
C ILE A 177 -23.07 9.99 11.05
N GLU A 178 -23.74 10.83 11.84
CA GLU A 178 -25.20 10.86 11.89
C GLU A 178 -25.84 11.14 10.52
N LYS A 179 -25.26 12.08 9.75
CA LYS A 179 -25.70 12.37 8.38
C LYS A 179 -25.57 11.14 7.47
N LYS A 180 -24.49 10.39 7.58
CA LYS A 180 -24.25 9.17 6.77
C LYS A 180 -25.24 8.07 7.12
N PHE A 181 -25.42 7.80 8.42
CA PHE A 181 -26.40 6.81 8.88
C PHE A 181 -27.82 7.15 8.46
N SER A 182 -28.26 8.40 8.64
CA SER A 182 -29.61 8.83 8.28
C SER A 182 -29.84 8.79 6.76
N ALA A 183 -28.82 9.11 5.96
CA ALA A 183 -28.91 9.00 4.50
C ALA A 183 -29.06 7.54 4.08
N LEU A 184 -28.25 6.64 4.64
CA LEU A 184 -28.37 5.19 4.38
C LEU A 184 -29.70 4.63 4.87
N ALA A 185 -30.19 5.00 6.04
CA ALA A 185 -31.46 4.57 6.55
C ALA A 185 -32.61 4.89 5.59
N ARG A 186 -32.63 6.11 5.03
CA ARG A 186 -33.65 6.54 4.08
C ARG A 186 -33.56 5.85 2.71
N SER A 187 -32.33 5.65 2.21
CA SER A 187 -32.13 5.04 0.88
C SER A 187 -32.39 3.55 0.87
N SER A 188 -32.29 2.89 2.02
CA SER A 188 -32.20 1.44 2.11
C SER A 188 -33.41 0.78 2.78
N LEU A 189 -34.51 1.51 2.93
CA LEU A 189 -35.75 0.97 3.51
C LEU A 189 -36.33 -0.26 2.77
N LYS A 190 -35.88 -0.50 1.53
CA LYS A 190 -36.31 -1.63 0.71
C LYS A 190 -35.39 -2.85 0.79
N ASP A 191 -34.18 -2.66 1.31
CA ASP A 191 -33.17 -3.71 1.31
C ASP A 191 -33.13 -4.42 2.67
N ASN A 192 -33.24 -5.73 2.63
CA ASN A 192 -33.27 -6.57 3.84
C ASN A 192 -31.94 -6.54 4.61
N LYS A 193 -30.83 -6.31 3.91
CA LYS A 193 -29.49 -6.16 4.44
C LYS A 193 -28.71 -5.11 3.64
N ILE A 194 -27.90 -4.36 4.33
CA ILE A 194 -27.05 -3.32 3.74
C ILE A 194 -25.63 -3.54 4.21
N ARG A 195 -24.70 -3.34 3.29
CA ARG A 195 -23.27 -3.25 3.56
C ARG A 195 -22.75 -1.99 2.91
N ALA A 196 -22.12 -1.13 3.67
CA ALA A 196 -21.57 0.12 3.15
C ALA A 196 -20.20 0.39 3.78
N ILE A 197 -19.32 0.97 2.98
CA ILE A 197 -18.05 1.54 3.42
C ILE A 197 -18.13 3.02 3.08
N GLU A 198 -18.13 3.85 4.10
CA GLU A 198 -18.29 5.29 3.96
C GLU A 198 -16.99 6.01 4.32
N PRO A 199 -16.41 6.81 3.40
CA PRO A 199 -15.20 7.55 3.70
C PRO A 199 -15.47 8.61 4.77
N LEU A 200 -14.56 8.71 5.74
CA LEU A 200 -14.48 9.75 6.75
C LEU A 200 -13.24 10.63 6.53
N LYS A 201 -13.14 11.74 7.26
CA LYS A 201 -11.97 12.64 7.16
C LYS A 201 -10.66 11.99 7.57
N LYS A 202 -10.68 10.98 8.46
CA LYS A 202 -9.49 10.29 8.98
C LYS A 202 -9.58 8.78 8.87
N GLY A 203 -10.36 8.24 7.95
CA GLY A 203 -10.50 6.81 7.82
C GLY A 203 -11.76 6.42 7.07
N GLU A 204 -12.28 5.27 7.42
CA GLU A 204 -13.48 4.70 6.83
C GLU A 204 -14.44 4.21 7.91
N LEU A 205 -15.73 4.37 7.65
CA LEU A 205 -16.80 3.82 8.48
C LEU A 205 -17.40 2.61 7.78
N ILE A 206 -17.23 1.45 8.37
CA ILE A 206 -17.80 0.20 7.87
C ILE A 206 -19.14 -0.02 8.55
N LEU A 207 -20.18 -0.17 7.77
CA LEU A 207 -21.55 -0.24 8.21
C LEU A 207 -22.24 -1.50 7.73
N SER A 208 -23.01 -2.13 8.61
CA SER A 208 -23.98 -3.16 8.26
C SER A 208 -25.36 -2.77 8.79
N GLY A 209 -26.34 -2.76 7.91
CA GLY A 209 -27.75 -2.51 8.25
C GLY A 209 -28.57 -3.80 8.18
N LEU A 210 -29.43 -4.02 9.16
CA LEU A 210 -30.36 -5.14 9.20
C LEU A 210 -31.76 -4.65 9.53
N GLN A 211 -32.75 -5.18 8.83
CA GLN A 211 -34.15 -4.87 9.12
C GLN A 211 -34.62 -5.59 10.40
N ILE A 212 -35.39 -4.87 11.19
CA ILE A 212 -36.17 -5.42 12.31
C ILE A 212 -37.64 -5.42 11.86
N ALA A 213 -38.18 -6.62 11.68
CA ALA A 213 -39.59 -6.79 11.33
C ALA A 213 -40.39 -7.19 12.58
N ASN A 214 -41.70 -6.86 12.56
CA ASN A 214 -42.64 -7.35 13.57
C ASN A 214 -42.90 -8.86 13.45
N GLU A 215 -43.83 -9.38 14.23
CA GLU A 215 -44.21 -10.82 14.20
C GLU A 215 -44.87 -11.19 12.86
N THR A 216 -45.55 -10.24 12.19
CA THR A 216 -46.20 -10.40 10.89
C THR A 216 -45.23 -10.24 9.71
N GLY A 217 -43.98 -9.93 9.95
CA GLY A 217 -42.98 -9.75 8.89
C GLY A 217 -42.94 -8.34 8.29
N GLU A 218 -43.72 -7.40 8.81
CA GLU A 218 -43.68 -6.00 8.36
C GLU A 218 -42.47 -5.28 8.93
N PHE A 219 -41.81 -4.48 8.09
CA PHE A 219 -40.67 -3.64 8.48
C PHE A 219 -41.06 -2.62 9.54
N ARG A 220 -40.29 -2.49 10.61
CA ARG A 220 -40.55 -1.56 11.70
C ARG A 220 -39.36 -0.67 12.01
N ALA A 221 -38.16 -1.15 11.82
CA ALA A 221 -36.96 -0.40 12.13
C ALA A 221 -35.73 -0.97 11.39
N MET A 222 -34.72 -0.15 11.23
CA MET A 222 -33.41 -0.52 10.71
C MET A 222 -32.36 -0.45 11.83
N LEU A 223 -31.68 -1.55 12.05
CA LEU A 223 -30.53 -1.62 12.93
C LEU A 223 -29.25 -1.43 12.13
N PHE A 224 -28.46 -0.44 12.48
CA PHE A 224 -27.12 -0.29 11.94
C PHE A 224 -26.07 -0.62 13.00
N ILE A 225 -25.07 -1.36 12.55
CA ILE A 225 -23.87 -1.66 13.29
C ILE A 225 -22.69 -1.14 12.48
N GLY A 226 -21.77 -0.45 13.13
CA GLY A 226 -20.62 0.14 12.44
C GLY A 226 -19.37 0.17 13.30
N GLU A 227 -18.24 0.22 12.60
CA GLU A 227 -16.92 0.35 13.17
C GLU A 227 -16.11 1.36 12.35
N GLU A 228 -15.37 2.24 13.02
CA GLU A 228 -14.49 3.20 12.39
C GLU A 228 -13.08 2.63 12.30
N ILE A 229 -12.52 2.64 11.09
CA ILE A 229 -11.14 2.25 10.84
C ILE A 229 -10.34 3.52 10.56
N GLU A 230 -9.43 3.87 11.48
CA GLU A 230 -8.47 4.94 11.24
C GLU A 230 -7.41 4.47 10.25
N ILE A 231 -7.28 5.20 9.14
CA ILE A 231 -6.17 5.00 8.20
C ILE A 231 -5.02 5.87 8.72
N ALA A 232 -3.98 5.23 9.25
CA ALA A 232 -2.75 5.90 9.62
C ALA A 232 -2.14 6.55 8.38
N GLY A 233 -2.13 7.89 8.36
CA GLY A 233 -1.53 8.69 7.30
C GLY A 233 -0.01 8.80 7.41
#